data_d3b39660cfd6bd4cf6668138452a0eff
#
_entry.id   d3b39660cfd6bd4cf6668138452a0eff
#
_cell.length_a   1.000
_cell.length_b   1.000
_cell.length_c   1.000
_cell.angle_alpha   90.00
_cell.angle_beta   90.00
_cell.angle_gamma   90.00
#
_symmetry.space_group_name_H-M   'P 1'
#
loop_
_entity.id
_entity.type
_entity.pdbx_description
1 polymer ?
#
loop_
_entity_poly.entity_id
_entity_poly.type
_entity_poly.pdbx_seq_one_letter_code
_entity_poly.pdbx_strand_id
1 'polypeptide(L)'
;MLYGAALLVGALSGSGCLLTPLKSFSAGGSGGGFSAVTASNGGAAGSHELEFQAIKATDDLDNFLLASSQNGQPVILDFYADWCVSCKEMEAFVFTDPKVMGEMSKAVLLRADVTKNDKIDRALLKRFGLFGPPAILFFDPSDGEESRNGRVVGYMDKGDFYSHISRVYKDMSFTTQAKQVSDTSTAVATR
;
A
#
# COMPACT_ATOMS: atom_id res chain seq x y z
N MET A 1 43.82 12.91 -19.91
CA MET A 1 42.76 13.83 -20.36
C MET A 1 41.62 13.17 -21.16
N LEU A 2 41.72 11.91 -21.57
CA LEU A 2 40.65 11.20 -22.32
C LEU A 2 39.48 10.72 -21.47
N TYR A 3 39.69 10.50 -20.17
CA TYR A 3 38.65 9.96 -19.27
C TYR A 3 37.58 11.03 -18.93
N GLY A 4 37.95 12.28 -18.82
CA GLY A 4 37.01 13.39 -18.55
C GLY A 4 36.02 13.66 -19.68
N ALA A 5 36.45 13.47 -20.92
CA ALA A 5 35.61 13.66 -22.12
C ALA A 5 34.53 12.55 -22.22
N ALA A 6 34.87 11.32 -21.84
CA ALA A 6 33.92 10.20 -21.84
C ALA A 6 32.80 10.35 -20.80
N LEU A 7 33.10 10.96 -19.65
CA LEU A 7 32.10 11.24 -18.62
C LEU A 7 31.15 12.38 -19.03
N LEU A 8 31.66 13.36 -19.76
CA LEU A 8 30.84 14.49 -20.19
C LEU A 8 29.84 14.09 -21.29
N VAL A 9 30.22 13.15 -22.17
CA VAL A 9 29.33 12.59 -23.20
C VAL A 9 28.25 11.72 -22.54
N GLY A 10 28.58 10.98 -21.49
CA GLY A 10 27.61 10.17 -20.73
C GLY A 10 26.55 11.02 -20.04
N ALA A 11 26.91 12.19 -19.50
CA ALA A 11 26.00 13.11 -18.84
C ALA A 11 25.01 13.78 -19.80
N LEU A 12 25.42 14.03 -21.02
CA LEU A 12 24.58 14.66 -22.05
C LEU A 12 23.64 13.66 -22.75
N SER A 13 23.94 12.37 -22.70
CA SER A 13 23.11 11.33 -23.31
C SER A 13 22.00 10.74 -22.37
N GLY A 14 21.83 11.30 -21.18
CA GLY A 14 20.76 10.90 -20.25
C GLY A 14 20.91 9.52 -19.62
N SER A 15 22.09 8.87 -19.76
CA SER A 15 22.37 7.58 -19.10
C SER A 15 22.79 7.82 -17.66
N GLY A 16 21.84 7.66 -16.73
CA GLY A 16 22.05 7.87 -15.29
C GLY A 16 22.92 6.83 -14.58
N CYS A 17 23.74 6.05 -15.29
CA CYS A 17 24.60 5.02 -14.71
C CYS A 17 26.06 5.35 -14.99
N LEU A 18 26.80 5.84 -14.00
CA LEU A 18 28.23 6.20 -14.03
C LEU A 18 29.17 5.03 -14.40
N LEU A 19 28.69 3.79 -14.37
CA LEU A 19 29.50 2.59 -14.60
C LEU A 19 29.31 1.93 -15.98
N THR A 20 28.37 2.42 -16.83
CA THR A 20 28.19 1.86 -18.18
C THR A 20 27.92 2.94 -19.22
N PRO A 21 28.92 3.77 -19.57
CA PRO A 21 28.72 4.90 -20.50
C PRO A 21 28.49 4.49 -21.96
N LEU A 22 28.67 3.21 -22.30
CA LEU A 22 28.63 2.75 -23.71
C LEU A 22 27.41 1.90 -24.07
N LYS A 23 26.42 1.76 -23.15
CA LYS A 23 25.23 0.93 -23.43
C LYS A 23 24.31 1.49 -24.52
N SER A 24 24.47 2.79 -24.87
CA SER A 24 23.68 3.47 -25.89
C SER A 24 24.21 3.36 -27.29
N PHE A 25 25.44 2.81 -27.50
CA PHE A 25 26.12 2.82 -28.81
C PHE A 25 26.03 1.50 -29.60
N SER A 26 25.40 0.47 -29.08
CA SER A 26 25.29 -0.84 -29.76
C SER A 26 24.04 -1.04 -30.62
N ALA A 27 23.33 0.02 -30.97
CA ALA A 27 22.18 -0.04 -31.87
C ALA A 27 22.41 0.78 -33.14
N GLY A 28 23.38 0.37 -33.96
CA GLY A 28 23.63 0.90 -35.29
C GLY A 28 24.03 -0.20 -36.24
N GLY A 29 23.05 -0.92 -36.81
CA GLY A 29 23.21 -1.95 -37.84
C GLY A 29 21.92 -2.17 -38.59
N SER A 30 21.78 -1.45 -39.67
CA SER A 30 21.01 -1.61 -40.90
C SER A 30 20.28 -2.94 -41.13
N GLY A 31 18.98 -2.88 -41.54
CA GLY A 31 18.30 -3.98 -42.25
C GLY A 31 16.78 -3.98 -42.06
N GLY A 32 16.04 -3.59 -43.09
CA GLY A 32 14.60 -3.39 -43.15
C GLY A 32 13.76 -4.64 -42.85
N GLY A 33 12.52 -4.40 -42.51
CA GLY A 33 11.45 -5.40 -42.36
C GLY A 33 10.35 -4.88 -41.47
N PHE A 34 9.35 -4.20 -42.02
CA PHE A 34 8.10 -3.89 -41.33
C PHE A 34 7.33 -5.22 -41.15
N SER A 35 7.43 -5.78 -39.97
CA SER A 35 6.44 -6.78 -39.54
C SER A 35 5.66 -6.16 -38.37
N ALA A 36 4.36 -6.05 -38.60
CA ALA A 36 3.39 -5.66 -37.59
C ALA A 36 3.54 -6.57 -36.37
N VAL A 37 4.11 -6.04 -35.30
CA VAL A 37 4.15 -6.70 -34.00
C VAL A 37 2.78 -6.46 -33.38
N THR A 38 1.91 -7.46 -33.48
CA THR A 38 0.79 -7.63 -32.56
C THR A 38 1.31 -7.42 -31.14
N ALA A 39 0.77 -6.41 -30.46
CA ALA A 39 1.02 -6.17 -29.05
C ALA A 39 0.54 -7.41 -28.27
N SER A 40 1.43 -8.38 -28.07
CA SER A 40 1.26 -9.36 -27.02
C SER A 40 1.49 -8.62 -25.73
N ASN A 41 0.44 -8.50 -24.97
CA ASN A 41 0.41 -8.00 -23.60
C ASN A 41 1.26 -8.95 -22.74
N GLY A 42 2.59 -8.86 -22.86
CA GLY A 42 3.55 -9.51 -22.00
C GLY A 42 3.53 -8.75 -20.68
N GLY A 43 2.86 -9.32 -19.68
CA GLY A 43 2.87 -8.78 -18.32
C GLY A 43 4.31 -8.57 -17.87
N ALA A 44 4.73 -7.32 -17.80
CA ALA A 44 5.88 -6.94 -17.00
C ALA A 44 5.51 -7.39 -15.58
N ALA A 45 6.26 -8.35 -15.04
CA ALA A 45 6.33 -8.59 -13.62
C ALA A 45 6.99 -7.35 -13.00
N GLY A 46 6.20 -6.27 -12.88
CA GLY A 46 6.56 -5.14 -12.05
C GLY A 46 6.66 -5.68 -10.63
N SER A 47 7.75 -5.43 -9.97
CA SER A 47 7.83 -5.52 -8.52
C SER A 47 6.73 -4.61 -7.98
N HIS A 48 5.58 -5.19 -7.66
CA HIS A 48 4.49 -4.47 -7.03
C HIS A 48 4.92 -4.18 -5.60
N GLU A 49 5.61 -3.07 -5.41
CA GLU A 49 5.82 -2.50 -4.09
C GLU A 49 4.46 -1.97 -3.60
N LEU A 50 4.12 -2.24 -2.34
CA LEU A 50 2.90 -1.70 -1.75
C LEU A 50 3.04 -0.18 -1.62
N GLU A 51 2.11 0.56 -2.20
CA GLU A 51 2.12 2.02 -2.16
C GLU A 51 1.25 2.52 -1.00
N PHE A 52 1.90 3.06 0.04
CA PHE A 52 1.23 3.66 1.17
C PHE A 52 1.05 5.16 0.98
N GLN A 53 -0.17 5.64 1.15
CA GLN A 53 -0.45 7.07 1.18
C GLN A 53 -0.22 7.61 2.59
N ALA A 54 0.62 8.65 2.70
CA ALA A 54 0.95 9.24 3.99
C ALA A 54 -0.23 10.04 4.54
N ILE A 55 -0.53 9.83 5.84
CA ILE A 55 -1.44 10.66 6.60
C ILE A 55 -0.74 11.21 7.84
N LYS A 56 -1.21 12.33 8.37
CA LYS A 56 -0.64 12.94 9.56
C LYS A 56 -1.68 13.20 10.65
N ALA A 57 -2.80 13.78 10.30
CA ALA A 57 -3.84 14.16 11.24
C ALA A 57 -5.04 13.19 11.21
N THR A 58 -5.89 13.31 12.22
CA THR A 58 -7.16 12.57 12.26
C THR A 58 -8.06 12.92 11.09
N ASP A 59 -8.08 14.19 10.68
CA ASP A 59 -8.92 14.67 9.58
C ASP A 59 -8.47 14.07 8.23
N ASP A 60 -7.17 13.83 8.05
CA ASP A 60 -6.67 13.14 6.84
C ASP A 60 -7.28 11.73 6.76
N LEU A 61 -7.26 10.99 7.86
CA LEU A 61 -7.85 9.66 7.93
C LEU A 61 -9.36 9.71 7.63
N ASP A 62 -10.10 10.63 8.25
CA ASP A 62 -11.54 10.73 8.09
C ASP A 62 -11.93 11.02 6.61
N ASN A 63 -11.14 11.83 5.92
CA ASN A 63 -11.31 12.08 4.49
C ASN A 63 -11.10 10.82 3.64
N PHE A 64 -10.06 10.02 3.95
CA PHE A 64 -9.83 8.75 3.26
C PHE A 64 -10.93 7.73 3.54
N LEU A 65 -11.39 7.62 4.78
CA LEU A 65 -12.49 6.71 5.15
C LEU A 65 -13.78 7.06 4.42
N LEU A 66 -14.10 8.35 4.32
CA LEU A 66 -15.27 8.81 3.57
C LEU A 66 -15.16 8.48 2.07
N ALA A 67 -14.02 8.72 1.46
CA ALA A 67 -13.80 8.40 0.05
C ALA A 67 -13.84 6.89 -0.21
N SER A 68 -13.24 6.10 0.68
CA SER A 68 -13.21 4.64 0.57
C SER A 68 -14.58 4.00 0.75
N SER A 69 -15.42 4.54 1.64
CA SER A 69 -16.80 4.07 1.83
C SER A 69 -17.66 4.26 0.57
N GLN A 70 -17.46 5.35 -0.17
CA GLN A 70 -18.15 5.59 -1.43
C GLN A 70 -17.76 4.60 -2.53
N ASN A 71 -16.53 4.09 -2.48
CA ASN A 71 -15.97 3.14 -3.45
C ASN A 71 -16.09 1.67 -3.01
N GLY A 72 -16.57 1.42 -1.80
CA GLY A 72 -16.66 0.07 -1.24
C GLY A 72 -15.30 -0.60 -1.01
N GLN A 73 -14.23 0.19 -0.81
CA GLN A 73 -12.88 -0.32 -0.59
C GLN A 73 -12.52 -0.30 0.89
N PRO A 74 -12.00 -1.40 1.47
CA PRO A 74 -11.47 -1.38 2.83
C PRO A 74 -10.24 -0.47 2.93
N VAL A 75 -9.95 0.01 4.14
CA VAL A 75 -8.76 0.80 4.42
C VAL A 75 -7.88 0.07 5.42
N ILE A 76 -6.58 0.05 5.17
CA ILE A 76 -5.56 -0.43 6.10
C ILE A 76 -4.71 0.77 6.51
N LEU A 77 -4.62 1.02 7.81
CA LEU A 77 -3.78 2.06 8.38
C LEU A 77 -2.62 1.44 9.14
N ASP A 78 -1.41 1.69 8.66
CA ASP A 78 -0.14 1.28 9.27
C ASP A 78 0.46 2.43 10.09
N PHE A 79 0.68 2.20 11.38
CA PHE A 79 1.45 3.08 12.25
C PHE A 79 2.92 2.68 12.22
N TYR A 80 3.75 3.58 11.71
CA TYR A 80 5.18 3.39 11.47
C TYR A 80 6.02 4.43 12.23
N ALA A 81 7.26 4.06 12.53
CA ALA A 81 8.28 5.00 12.94
C ALA A 81 9.68 4.51 12.56
N ASP A 82 10.61 5.44 12.25
CA ASP A 82 12.00 5.12 11.89
C ASP A 82 12.79 4.36 12.97
N TRP A 83 12.47 4.59 14.23
CA TRP A 83 13.07 3.90 15.37
C TRP A 83 12.40 2.56 15.70
N CYS A 84 11.31 2.19 15.02
CA CYS A 84 10.56 0.97 15.24
C CYS A 84 11.20 -0.20 14.47
N VAL A 85 11.96 -1.04 15.16
CA VAL A 85 12.61 -2.22 14.55
C VAL A 85 11.58 -3.18 13.96
N SER A 86 10.52 -3.49 14.69
CA SER A 86 9.47 -4.40 14.22
C SER A 86 8.70 -3.88 13.00
N CYS A 87 8.58 -2.55 12.84
CA CYS A 87 8.02 -1.96 11.63
C CYS A 87 8.89 -2.28 10.41
N LYS A 88 10.20 -2.10 10.54
CA LYS A 88 11.17 -2.41 9.46
C LYS A 88 11.22 -3.91 9.15
N GLU A 89 11.09 -4.76 10.16
CA GLU A 89 11.00 -6.21 9.96
C GLU A 89 9.71 -6.58 9.20
N MET A 90 8.58 -5.96 9.51
CA MET A 90 7.34 -6.16 8.77
C MET A 90 7.45 -5.69 7.33
N GLU A 91 8.05 -4.53 7.08
CA GLU A 91 8.32 -4.06 5.72
C GLU A 91 9.21 -5.02 4.94
N ALA A 92 10.30 -5.49 5.54
CA ALA A 92 11.29 -6.32 4.86
C ALA A 92 10.83 -7.76 4.61
N PHE A 93 10.04 -8.35 5.50
CA PHE A 93 9.76 -9.79 5.51
C PHE A 93 8.28 -10.16 5.39
N VAL A 94 7.38 -9.24 5.72
CA VAL A 94 5.94 -9.51 5.69
C VAL A 94 5.29 -8.83 4.48
N PHE A 95 5.49 -7.53 4.31
CA PHE A 95 4.87 -6.76 3.24
C PHE A 95 5.46 -7.04 1.85
N THR A 96 6.60 -7.70 1.78
CA THR A 96 7.21 -8.19 0.53
C THR A 96 6.76 -9.58 0.11
N ASP A 97 6.02 -10.31 0.97
CA ASP A 97 5.49 -11.62 0.61
C ASP A 97 4.37 -11.49 -0.44
N PRO A 98 4.42 -12.21 -1.58
CA PRO A 98 3.45 -12.06 -2.66
C PRO A 98 1.99 -12.31 -2.25
N LYS A 99 1.74 -13.21 -1.29
CA LYS A 99 0.39 -13.50 -0.80
C LYS A 99 -0.14 -12.34 0.05
N VAL A 100 0.71 -11.81 0.93
CA VAL A 100 0.40 -10.64 1.76
C VAL A 100 0.14 -9.42 0.88
N MET A 101 1.03 -9.16 -0.09
CA MET A 101 0.86 -8.07 -1.05
C MET A 101 -0.46 -8.19 -1.82
N GLY A 102 -0.81 -9.40 -2.27
CA GLY A 102 -2.06 -9.64 -2.98
C GLY A 102 -3.31 -9.37 -2.13
N GLU A 103 -3.26 -9.63 -0.83
CA GLU A 103 -4.37 -9.27 0.08
C GLU A 103 -4.38 -7.77 0.39
N MET A 104 -3.23 -7.18 0.72
CA MET A 104 -3.13 -5.75 1.06
C MET A 104 -3.52 -4.84 -0.12
N SER A 105 -3.20 -5.22 -1.36
CA SER A 105 -3.53 -4.44 -2.56
C SER A 105 -5.04 -4.30 -2.84
N LYS A 106 -5.88 -5.04 -2.15
CA LYS A 106 -7.35 -4.91 -2.22
C LYS A 106 -7.88 -3.71 -1.45
N ALA A 107 -7.07 -3.14 -0.57
CA ALA A 107 -7.40 -2.03 0.30
C ALA A 107 -6.70 -0.73 -0.13
N VAL A 108 -7.21 0.39 0.32
CA VAL A 108 -6.47 1.65 0.36
C VAL A 108 -5.46 1.56 1.50
N LEU A 109 -4.18 1.70 1.20
CA LEU A 109 -3.10 1.60 2.18
C LEU A 109 -2.71 3.00 2.66
N LEU A 110 -2.85 3.23 3.95
CA LEU A 110 -2.46 4.48 4.61
C LEU A 110 -1.32 4.23 5.57
N ARG A 111 -0.43 5.21 5.73
CA ARG A 111 0.66 5.19 6.71
C ARG A 111 0.67 6.45 7.55
N ALA A 112 0.65 6.27 8.85
CA ALA A 112 0.89 7.32 9.85
C ALA A 112 2.33 7.19 10.37
N ASP A 113 3.22 8.06 9.88
CA ASP A 113 4.58 8.14 10.40
C ASP A 113 4.59 8.96 11.70
N VAL A 114 4.77 8.26 12.81
CA VAL A 114 4.83 8.84 14.16
C VAL A 114 6.26 8.98 14.70
N THR A 115 7.26 8.98 13.82
CA THR A 115 8.69 9.08 14.19
C THR A 115 8.96 10.28 15.08
N LYS A 116 8.35 11.43 14.79
CA LYS A 116 8.53 12.68 15.55
C LYS A 116 7.83 12.67 16.89
N ASN A 117 6.84 11.80 17.09
CA ASN A 117 6.03 11.71 18.30
C ASN A 117 5.54 13.09 18.78
N ASP A 118 5.12 13.94 17.85
CA ASP A 118 4.61 15.27 18.11
C ASP A 118 3.18 15.25 18.68
N LYS A 119 2.56 16.41 18.87
CA LYS A 119 1.21 16.49 19.42
C LYS A 119 0.17 15.87 18.49
N ILE A 120 0.38 15.96 17.17
CA ILE A 120 -0.55 15.42 16.15
C ILE A 120 -0.43 13.90 16.15
N ASP A 121 0.79 13.35 16.16
CA ASP A 121 1.03 11.90 16.25
C ASP A 121 0.38 11.31 17.48
N ARG A 122 0.58 11.95 18.63
CA ARG A 122 -0.02 11.49 19.90
C ARG A 122 -1.54 11.58 19.90
N ALA A 123 -2.14 12.57 19.22
CA ALA A 123 -3.58 12.67 19.10
C ALA A 123 -4.15 11.53 18.26
N LEU A 124 -3.48 11.19 17.13
CA LEU A 124 -3.88 10.08 16.28
C LEU A 124 -3.73 8.72 16.98
N LEU A 125 -2.60 8.48 17.67
CA LEU A 125 -2.41 7.28 18.49
C LEU A 125 -3.47 7.15 19.60
N LYS A 126 -3.76 8.27 20.28
CA LYS A 126 -4.76 8.31 21.36
C LYS A 126 -6.17 8.00 20.86
N ARG A 127 -6.54 8.43 19.66
CA ARG A 127 -7.83 8.11 19.03
C ARG A 127 -8.11 6.60 19.03
N PHE A 128 -7.07 5.80 18.80
CA PHE A 128 -7.17 4.34 18.75
C PHE A 128 -6.70 3.64 20.01
N GLY A 129 -6.34 4.39 21.07
CA GLY A 129 -5.83 3.82 22.32
C GLY A 129 -4.48 3.10 22.15
N LEU A 130 -3.66 3.56 21.19
CA LEU A 130 -2.34 3.00 20.93
C LEU A 130 -1.26 3.75 21.70
N PHE A 131 -0.24 3.01 22.13
CA PHE A 131 0.94 3.57 22.78
C PHE A 131 2.07 3.90 21.78
N GLY A 132 2.06 3.27 20.60
CA GLY A 132 3.06 3.45 19.55
C GLY A 132 3.02 2.34 18.51
N PRO A 133 3.93 2.41 17.50
CA PRO A 133 4.05 1.42 16.43
C PRO A 133 4.81 0.15 16.90
N PRO A 134 4.70 -0.98 16.18
CA PRO A 134 3.85 -1.15 15.01
C PRO A 134 2.41 -1.43 15.42
N ALA A 135 1.48 -0.86 14.66
CA ALA A 135 0.07 -1.20 14.76
C ALA A 135 -0.59 -1.09 13.39
N ILE A 136 -1.39 -2.08 13.02
CA ILE A 136 -2.12 -2.08 11.76
C ILE A 136 -3.60 -2.19 12.07
N LEU A 137 -4.37 -1.23 11.56
CA LEU A 137 -5.80 -1.12 11.76
C LEU A 137 -6.53 -1.36 10.44
N PHE A 138 -7.68 -1.98 10.50
CA PHE A 138 -8.52 -2.28 9.36
C PHE A 138 -9.87 -1.59 9.53
N PHE A 139 -10.35 -0.93 8.46
CA PHE A 139 -11.60 -0.21 8.46
C PHE A 139 -12.56 -0.80 7.43
N ASP A 140 -13.79 -1.03 7.86
CA ASP A 140 -14.85 -1.57 7.01
C ASP A 140 -15.36 -0.48 6.05
N PRO A 141 -15.44 -0.75 4.74
CA PRO A 141 -15.92 0.24 3.77
C PRO A 141 -17.42 0.56 3.93
N SER A 142 -18.19 -0.27 4.62
CA SER A 142 -19.64 -0.09 4.74
C SER A 142 -20.04 1.04 5.70
N ASP A 143 -19.20 1.32 6.71
CA ASP A 143 -19.47 2.33 7.74
C ASP A 143 -18.25 3.19 8.11
N GLY A 144 -17.07 2.83 7.59
CA GLY A 144 -15.82 3.50 7.93
C GLY A 144 -15.32 3.21 9.36
N GLU A 145 -15.95 2.24 10.04
CA GLU A 145 -15.58 1.89 11.40
C GLU A 145 -14.39 0.92 11.45
N GLU A 146 -13.63 1.03 12.53
CA GLU A 146 -12.50 0.12 12.75
C GLU A 146 -12.98 -1.29 13.12
N SER A 147 -12.50 -2.29 12.37
CA SER A 147 -12.62 -3.71 12.75
C SER A 147 -11.68 -4.02 13.93
N ARG A 148 -12.15 -3.82 15.15
CA ARG A 148 -11.33 -3.98 16.36
C ARG A 148 -10.77 -5.39 16.54
N ASN A 149 -11.48 -6.40 16.07
CA ASN A 149 -11.01 -7.79 16.07
C ASN A 149 -9.95 -8.05 14.99
N GLY A 150 -9.86 -7.16 14.00
CA GLY A 150 -8.85 -7.19 12.94
C GLY A 150 -7.55 -6.48 13.30
N ARG A 151 -7.50 -5.74 14.40
CA ARG A 151 -6.32 -4.95 14.80
C ARG A 151 -5.11 -5.86 15.05
N VAL A 152 -3.96 -5.47 14.49
CA VAL A 152 -2.65 -6.07 14.77
C VAL A 152 -1.84 -5.07 15.55
N VAL A 153 -1.30 -5.47 16.71
CA VAL A 153 -0.40 -4.64 17.53
C VAL A 153 0.87 -5.47 17.81
N GLY A 154 2.01 -4.93 17.42
CA GLY A 154 3.28 -5.64 17.47
C GLY A 154 3.60 -6.37 16.16
N TYR A 155 4.73 -7.10 16.15
CA TYR A 155 5.16 -7.90 15.02
C TYR A 155 4.26 -9.12 14.81
N MET A 156 3.95 -9.43 13.56
CA MET A 156 3.28 -10.65 13.14
C MET A 156 4.02 -11.20 11.91
N ASP A 157 4.30 -12.52 11.87
CA ASP A 157 4.96 -13.12 10.74
C ASP A 157 4.03 -13.19 9.50
N LYS A 158 4.63 -13.40 8.32
CA LYS A 158 3.91 -13.33 7.04
C LYS A 158 2.78 -14.37 6.89
N GLY A 159 2.93 -15.56 7.47
CA GLY A 159 1.93 -16.62 7.37
C GLY A 159 0.71 -16.32 8.24
N ASP A 160 0.95 -15.89 9.45
CA ASP A 160 -0.09 -15.46 10.39
C ASP A 160 -0.77 -14.19 9.88
N PHE A 161 -0.01 -13.23 9.37
CA PHE A 161 -0.53 -11.97 8.84
C PHE A 161 -1.43 -12.19 7.61
N TYR A 162 -1.02 -13.07 6.66
CA TYR A 162 -1.85 -13.45 5.53
C TYR A 162 -3.19 -14.08 5.98
N SER A 163 -3.10 -15.03 6.91
CA SER A 163 -4.29 -15.71 7.44
C SER A 163 -5.21 -14.73 8.19
N HIS A 164 -4.62 -13.78 8.90
CA HIS A 164 -5.32 -12.76 9.64
C HIS A 164 -6.07 -11.79 8.71
N ILE A 165 -5.41 -11.21 7.70
CA ILE A 165 -6.07 -10.33 6.71
C ILE A 165 -7.22 -11.03 6.02
N SER A 166 -7.01 -12.28 5.57
CA SER A 166 -8.03 -13.05 4.88
C SER A 166 -9.28 -13.27 5.75
N ARG A 167 -9.10 -13.45 7.06
CA ARG A 167 -10.21 -13.54 8.03
C ARG A 167 -10.91 -12.20 8.21
N VAL A 168 -10.16 -11.12 8.40
CA VAL A 168 -10.69 -9.76 8.57
C VAL A 168 -11.59 -9.37 7.40
N TYR A 169 -11.15 -9.64 6.17
CA TYR A 169 -11.96 -9.34 4.98
C TYR A 169 -13.24 -10.17 4.89
N LYS A 170 -13.21 -11.42 5.34
CA LYS A 170 -14.43 -12.24 5.42
C LYS A 170 -15.42 -11.66 6.43
N ASP A 171 -14.94 -11.24 7.58
CA ASP A 171 -15.77 -10.65 8.64
C ASP A 171 -16.41 -9.33 8.16
N MET A 172 -15.66 -8.46 7.47
CA MET A 172 -16.17 -7.24 6.85
C MET A 172 -17.24 -7.53 5.79
N SER A 173 -17.04 -8.53 4.93
CA SER A 173 -18.03 -8.92 3.92
C SER A 173 -19.33 -9.40 4.55
N PHE A 174 -19.27 -10.12 5.67
CA PHE A 174 -20.44 -10.54 6.42
C PHE A 174 -21.20 -9.35 7.01
N THR A 175 -20.49 -8.38 7.56
CA THR A 175 -21.09 -7.16 8.13
C THR A 175 -21.82 -6.35 7.05
N THR A 176 -21.21 -6.19 5.89
CA THR A 176 -21.81 -5.47 4.76
C THR A 176 -23.10 -6.15 4.28
N GLN A 177 -23.13 -7.48 4.15
CA GLN A 177 -24.32 -8.22 3.74
C GLN A 177 -25.44 -8.13 4.78
N ALA A 178 -25.12 -8.26 6.07
CA ALA A 178 -26.10 -8.18 7.14
C ALA A 178 -26.75 -6.79 7.18
N LYS A 179 -26.01 -5.72 6.98
CA LYS A 179 -26.52 -4.36 6.94
C LYS A 179 -27.45 -4.10 5.75
N GLN A 180 -27.10 -4.58 4.56
CA GLN A 180 -27.96 -4.49 3.37
C GLN A 180 -29.31 -5.20 3.56
N VAL A 181 -29.33 -6.37 4.21
CA VAL A 181 -30.57 -7.12 4.49
C VAL A 181 -31.45 -6.37 5.49
N SER A 182 -30.87 -5.76 6.53
CA SER A 182 -31.61 -4.98 7.53
C SER A 182 -32.24 -3.72 6.93
N ASP A 183 -31.51 -2.99 6.09
CA ASP A 183 -31.99 -1.77 5.44
C ASP A 183 -33.14 -2.05 4.45
N THR A 184 -33.03 -3.14 3.70
CA THR A 184 -34.09 -3.59 2.77
C THR A 184 -35.35 -4.00 3.52
N SER A 185 -35.21 -4.66 4.69
CA SER A 185 -36.36 -5.05 5.51
C SER A 185 -37.11 -3.87 6.11
N THR A 186 -36.39 -2.83 6.51
CA THR A 186 -36.98 -1.60 7.07
C THR A 186 -37.72 -0.79 5.99
N ALA A 187 -37.18 -0.75 4.77
CA ALA A 187 -37.81 -0.03 3.65
C ALA A 187 -39.14 -0.69 3.17
N VAL A 188 -39.29 -2.01 3.34
CA VAL A 188 -40.50 -2.74 2.97
C VAL A 188 -41.60 -2.59 4.05
N ALA A 189 -41.23 -2.41 5.31
CA ALA A 189 -42.18 -2.26 6.42
C ALA A 189 -42.87 -0.88 6.50
N THR A 190 -42.38 0.12 5.70
CA THR A 190 -42.87 1.51 5.72
C THR A 190 -43.77 1.84 4.51
N ARG A 191 -44.12 0.86 3.69
CA ARG A 191 -45.11 0.96 2.59
C ARG A 191 -46.41 0.27 2.95
#